data_c17bcdec2fbb896224ce259159ee335a
#
_entry.id   c17bcdec2fbb896224ce259159ee335a
#
_cell.length_a   1.000
_cell.length_b   1.000
_cell.length_c   1.000
_cell.angle_alpha   90.00
_cell.angle_beta   90.00
_cell.angle_gamma   90.00
#
_symmetry.space_group_name_H-M   'P 1'
#
loop_
_entity.id
_entity.type
_entity.pdbx_description
1 polymer ?
#
loop_
_entity_poly.entity_id
_entity_poly.type
_entity_poly.pdbx_seq_one_letter_code
_entity_poly.pdbx_strand_id
1 'polypeptide(L)'
;MGGFSYSEVLEAAVDRAGVATESRASDWLSDQLHLTLTRGDLAVIAQSIPAWREADLARIRQLNDWVLQTRESSELRLQAEQMGRSLLDWLRNHDGANPEHIDACARMQPTYPVAFALAASQTAAGVRDCMLAYAFGWAENMVQAALKSVPLGQSAGQRILARLAREIPAAVESAMRLPDAERQAFSPMLAILSAQH
;
A
#
# COMPACT_ATOMS: atom_id res chain seq x y z
N MET A 1 13.48 -10.21 -1.47
CA MET A 1 12.56 -9.71 -2.51
C MET A 1 13.13 -8.40 -2.99
N GLY A 2 13.47 -8.29 -4.28
CA GLY A 2 13.93 -7.05 -4.88
C GLY A 2 12.81 -6.02 -4.77
N GLY A 3 13.07 -4.92 -4.06
CA GLY A 3 12.11 -3.84 -3.92
C GLY A 3 11.84 -3.25 -5.30
N PHE A 4 10.64 -3.47 -5.81
CA PHE A 4 10.13 -2.67 -6.90
C PHE A 4 10.02 -1.24 -6.35
N SER A 5 10.94 -0.40 -6.78
CA SER A 5 10.93 1.02 -6.44
C SER A 5 9.80 1.66 -7.23
N TYR A 6 8.65 1.86 -6.61
CA TYR A 6 7.51 2.55 -7.19
C TYR A 6 7.75 4.06 -7.18
N SER A 7 8.75 4.46 -7.96
CA SER A 7 9.16 5.85 -8.08
C SER A 7 8.33 6.65 -9.08
N GLU A 8 7.57 5.97 -9.96
CA GLU A 8 6.95 6.59 -11.13
C GLU A 8 6.05 7.77 -10.80
N VAL A 9 5.19 7.67 -9.79
CA VAL A 9 4.34 8.78 -9.39
C VAL A 9 5.14 9.88 -8.68
N LEU A 10 6.16 9.54 -7.92
CA LEU A 10 7.02 10.51 -7.24
C LEU A 10 7.94 11.22 -8.23
N GLU A 11 8.48 10.54 -9.23
CA GLU A 11 9.27 11.15 -10.30
C GLU A 11 8.44 12.21 -11.04
N ALA A 12 7.21 11.87 -11.40
CA ALA A 12 6.29 12.82 -12.00
C ALA A 12 5.92 13.98 -11.06
N ALA A 13 5.82 13.74 -9.75
CA ALA A 13 5.59 14.79 -8.76
C ALA A 13 6.80 15.73 -8.62
N VAL A 14 8.01 15.19 -8.71
CA VAL A 14 9.26 16.00 -8.75
C VAL A 14 9.25 16.90 -9.97
N ASP A 15 9.00 16.35 -11.15
CA ASP A 15 9.11 17.09 -12.41
C ASP A 15 8.00 18.14 -12.58
N ARG A 16 6.79 17.89 -12.08
CA ARG A 16 5.60 18.68 -12.39
C ARG A 16 4.95 19.39 -11.21
N ALA A 17 5.04 18.80 -10.01
CA ALA A 17 4.50 19.39 -8.78
C ALA A 17 5.58 20.12 -7.96
N GLY A 18 6.83 20.19 -8.44
CA GLY A 18 7.93 20.90 -7.81
C GLY A 18 8.34 20.30 -6.47
N VAL A 19 8.25 18.98 -6.31
CA VAL A 19 8.73 18.25 -5.11
C VAL A 19 10.25 18.14 -5.18
N ALA A 20 10.95 19.28 -5.09
CA ALA A 20 12.38 19.36 -5.32
C ALA A 20 13.21 19.62 -4.04
N THR A 21 12.58 19.68 -2.88
CA THR A 21 13.25 19.94 -1.59
C THR A 21 12.81 18.92 -0.54
N GLU A 22 13.62 18.76 0.52
CA GLU A 22 13.31 17.90 1.66
C GLU A 22 11.92 18.19 2.26
N SER A 23 11.62 19.47 2.52
CA SER A 23 10.32 19.85 3.09
C SER A 23 9.16 19.44 2.19
N ARG A 24 9.22 19.76 0.90
CA ARG A 24 8.16 19.41 -0.06
C ARG A 24 7.99 17.91 -0.23
N ALA A 25 9.10 17.16 -0.28
CA ALA A 25 9.05 15.70 -0.32
C ALA A 25 8.42 15.13 0.94
N SER A 26 8.79 15.65 2.11
CA SER A 26 8.24 15.25 3.40
C SER A 26 6.74 15.53 3.51
N ASP A 27 6.29 16.71 3.07
CA ASP A 27 4.88 17.09 3.11
C ASP A 27 4.06 16.26 2.12
N TRP A 28 4.56 16.08 0.89
CA TRP A 28 3.90 15.25 -0.11
C TRP A 28 3.74 13.79 0.35
N LEU A 29 4.78 13.20 0.96
CA LEU A 29 4.70 11.83 1.49
C LEU A 29 3.75 11.71 2.68
N SER A 30 3.68 12.73 3.54
CA SER A 30 2.68 12.81 4.61
C SER A 30 1.26 12.86 4.04
N ASP A 31 1.02 13.67 3.01
CA ASP A 31 -0.28 13.73 2.33
C ASP A 31 -0.63 12.38 1.68
N GLN A 32 0.32 11.70 1.03
CA GLN A 32 0.09 10.35 0.47
C GLN A 32 -0.25 9.33 1.56
N LEU A 33 0.39 9.39 2.73
CA LEU A 33 0.05 8.54 3.87
C LEU A 33 -1.41 8.74 4.29
N HIS A 34 -1.82 9.99 4.49
CA HIS A 34 -3.13 10.30 5.09
C HIS A 34 -4.28 10.27 4.09
N LEU A 35 -4.08 10.76 2.86
CA LEU A 35 -5.16 10.88 1.87
C LEU A 35 -5.31 9.61 1.01
N THR A 36 -4.24 8.91 0.74
CA THR A 36 -4.24 7.76 -0.18
C THR A 36 -4.12 6.44 0.55
N LEU A 37 -3.00 6.22 1.27
CA LEU A 37 -2.72 4.94 1.91
C LEU A 37 -3.73 4.61 3.02
N THR A 38 -4.01 5.57 3.90
CA THR A 38 -4.93 5.40 5.04
C THR A 38 -6.34 5.09 4.57
N ARG A 39 -6.83 5.82 3.58
CA ARG A 39 -8.22 5.70 3.11
C ARG A 39 -8.42 4.60 2.07
N GLY A 40 -7.35 4.12 1.46
CA GLY A 40 -7.32 3.05 0.47
C GLY A 40 -6.81 1.74 1.07
N ASP A 41 -5.54 1.46 0.85
CA ASP A 41 -4.94 0.15 1.12
C ASP A 41 -5.01 -0.26 2.59
N LEU A 42 -4.73 0.66 3.53
CA LEU A 42 -4.81 0.32 4.96
C LEU A 42 -6.24 -0.01 5.39
N ALA A 43 -7.25 0.72 4.89
CA ALA A 43 -8.65 0.43 5.18
C ALA A 43 -9.10 -0.92 4.60
N VAL A 44 -8.58 -1.30 3.43
CA VAL A 44 -8.80 -2.63 2.84
C VAL A 44 -8.13 -3.71 3.68
N ILE A 45 -6.87 -3.52 4.08
CA ILE A 45 -6.12 -4.49 4.89
C ILE A 45 -6.80 -4.71 6.25
N ALA A 46 -7.27 -3.64 6.91
CA ALA A 46 -7.96 -3.71 8.19
C ALA A 46 -9.14 -4.69 8.17
N GLN A 47 -9.84 -4.76 7.05
CA GLN A 47 -11.01 -5.60 6.87
C GLN A 47 -10.68 -6.96 6.22
N SER A 48 -9.64 -7.02 5.38
CA SER A 48 -9.26 -8.25 4.70
C SER A 48 -8.60 -9.26 5.65
N ILE A 49 -7.82 -8.82 6.66
CA ILE A 49 -7.18 -9.74 7.61
C ILE A 49 -8.23 -10.55 8.41
N PRO A 50 -9.26 -9.94 9.05
CA PRO A 50 -10.32 -10.70 9.70
C PRO A 50 -11.08 -11.59 8.71
N ALA A 51 -11.43 -11.07 7.53
CA ALA A 51 -12.15 -11.85 6.52
C ALA A 51 -11.38 -13.11 6.07
N TRP A 52 -10.04 -13.04 5.93
CA TRP A 52 -9.21 -14.22 5.68
C TRP A 52 -9.22 -15.20 6.85
N ARG A 53 -9.16 -14.72 8.09
CA ARG A 53 -9.20 -15.58 9.29
C ARG A 53 -10.51 -16.31 9.46
N GLU A 54 -11.61 -15.68 9.02
CA GLU A 54 -12.98 -16.22 9.07
C GLU A 54 -13.36 -16.97 7.79
N ALA A 55 -12.46 -17.04 6.80
CA ALA A 55 -12.70 -17.60 5.47
C ALA A 55 -13.91 -16.98 4.74
N ASP A 56 -14.19 -15.70 4.98
CA ASP A 56 -15.24 -14.94 4.28
C ASP A 56 -14.75 -14.52 2.87
N LEU A 57 -14.79 -15.49 1.95
CA LEU A 57 -14.35 -15.31 0.57
C LEU A 57 -15.18 -14.28 -0.20
N ALA A 58 -16.45 -14.08 0.20
CA ALA A 58 -17.30 -13.07 -0.43
C ALA A 58 -16.80 -11.65 -0.09
N ARG A 59 -16.51 -11.42 1.18
CA ARG A 59 -15.95 -10.16 1.64
C ARG A 59 -14.56 -9.87 1.03
N ILE A 60 -13.70 -10.88 0.99
CA ILE A 60 -12.36 -10.75 0.39
C ILE A 60 -12.47 -10.36 -1.09
N ARG A 61 -13.35 -11.01 -1.85
CA ARG A 61 -13.59 -10.68 -3.26
C ARG A 61 -14.10 -9.25 -3.41
N GLN A 62 -15.07 -8.84 -2.63
CA GLN A 62 -15.61 -7.47 -2.64
C GLN A 62 -14.51 -6.42 -2.40
N LEU A 63 -13.62 -6.67 -1.44
CA LEU A 63 -12.50 -5.78 -1.12
C LEU A 63 -11.46 -5.73 -2.25
N ASN A 64 -11.14 -6.89 -2.84
CA ASN A 64 -10.22 -6.98 -3.97
C ASN A 64 -10.77 -6.25 -5.21
N ASP A 65 -12.04 -6.48 -5.54
CA ASP A 65 -12.71 -5.83 -6.66
C ASP A 65 -12.77 -4.32 -6.47
N TRP A 66 -13.01 -3.85 -5.23
CA TRP A 66 -12.94 -2.42 -4.92
C TRP A 66 -11.57 -1.84 -5.24
N VAL A 67 -10.47 -2.50 -4.85
CA VAL A 67 -9.11 -2.04 -5.19
C VAL A 67 -8.91 -2.00 -6.70
N LEU A 68 -9.29 -3.06 -7.44
CA LEU A 68 -9.14 -3.13 -8.89
C LEU A 68 -9.92 -2.05 -9.63
N GLN A 69 -11.14 -1.71 -9.15
CA GLN A 69 -12.03 -0.76 -9.80
C GLN A 69 -11.71 0.69 -9.48
N THR A 70 -11.03 0.94 -8.35
CA THR A 70 -10.78 2.30 -7.87
C THR A 70 -9.36 2.80 -8.14
N ARG A 71 -8.47 1.96 -8.69
CA ARG A 71 -7.16 2.46 -9.15
C ARG A 71 -7.36 3.40 -10.35
N GLU A 72 -6.85 4.62 -10.19
CA GLU A 72 -7.13 5.74 -11.09
C GLU A 72 -6.45 5.62 -12.45
N SER A 73 -5.42 4.77 -12.58
CA SER A 73 -4.76 4.50 -13.85
C SER A 73 -4.53 3.01 -14.06
N SER A 74 -4.36 2.63 -15.33
CA SER A 74 -4.00 1.26 -15.74
C SER A 74 -2.66 0.82 -15.11
N GLU A 75 -1.72 1.75 -14.97
CA GLU A 75 -0.39 1.52 -14.42
C GLU A 75 -0.48 1.18 -12.92
N LEU A 76 -1.21 1.99 -12.13
CA LEU A 76 -1.43 1.74 -10.70
C LEU A 76 -2.21 0.44 -10.45
N ARG A 77 -3.15 0.12 -11.33
CA ARG A 77 -3.88 -1.15 -11.28
C ARG A 77 -2.95 -2.33 -11.58
N LEU A 78 -2.20 -2.27 -12.69
CA LEU A 78 -1.25 -3.32 -13.07
C LEU A 78 -0.20 -3.55 -11.99
N GLN A 79 0.29 -2.47 -11.39
CA GLN A 79 1.21 -2.50 -10.26
C GLN A 79 0.62 -3.28 -9.07
N ALA A 80 -0.61 -2.94 -8.64
CA ALA A 80 -1.26 -3.61 -7.52
C ALA A 80 -1.45 -5.11 -7.79
N GLU A 81 -1.80 -5.49 -9.03
CA GLU A 81 -1.93 -6.88 -9.46
C GLU A 81 -0.59 -7.62 -9.51
N GLN A 82 0.46 -7.01 -10.06
CA GLN A 82 1.79 -7.62 -10.14
C GLN A 82 2.38 -7.89 -8.76
N MET A 83 2.28 -6.92 -7.85
CA MET A 83 2.71 -7.09 -6.47
C MET A 83 1.90 -8.17 -5.75
N GLY A 84 0.58 -8.18 -5.95
CA GLY A 84 -0.30 -9.18 -5.37
C GLY A 84 0.07 -10.59 -5.82
N ARG A 85 0.30 -10.79 -7.13
CA ARG A 85 0.77 -12.07 -7.68
C ARG A 85 2.13 -12.48 -7.14
N SER A 86 3.10 -11.56 -7.12
CA SER A 86 4.45 -11.84 -6.61
C SER A 86 4.44 -12.27 -5.14
N LEU A 87 3.60 -11.63 -4.31
CA LEU A 87 3.46 -12.01 -2.91
C LEU A 87 2.77 -13.36 -2.76
N LEU A 88 1.75 -13.64 -3.57
CA LEU A 88 1.08 -14.94 -3.57
C LEU A 88 2.01 -16.07 -4.00
N ASP A 89 2.85 -15.84 -5.00
CA ASP A 89 3.85 -16.82 -5.44
C ASP A 89 4.91 -17.07 -4.35
N TRP A 90 5.29 -16.04 -3.60
CA TRP A 90 6.14 -16.20 -2.43
C TRP A 90 5.46 -17.05 -1.34
N LEU A 91 4.17 -16.78 -1.05
CA LEU A 91 3.40 -17.53 -0.06
C LEU A 91 3.24 -19.02 -0.41
N ARG A 92 3.11 -19.36 -1.68
CA ARG A 92 3.06 -20.76 -2.15
C ARG A 92 4.29 -21.57 -1.79
N ASN A 93 5.43 -20.90 -1.68
CA ASN A 93 6.71 -21.52 -1.36
C ASN A 93 7.07 -21.36 0.13
N HIS A 94 6.15 -20.87 0.94
CA HIS A 94 6.38 -20.64 2.37
C HIS A 94 5.73 -21.75 3.20
N ASP A 95 6.53 -22.39 4.08
CA ASP A 95 6.05 -23.44 4.96
C ASP A 95 4.98 -22.91 5.92
N GLY A 96 3.86 -23.65 6.03
CA GLY A 96 2.76 -23.31 6.91
C GLY A 96 1.67 -22.43 6.30
N ALA A 97 1.79 -22.05 5.03
CA ALA A 97 0.73 -21.33 4.34
C ALA A 97 -0.51 -22.24 4.10
N ASN A 98 -1.72 -21.71 4.33
CA ASN A 98 -2.97 -22.45 4.09
C ASN A 98 -3.23 -22.60 2.58
N PRO A 99 -3.18 -23.84 2.02
CA PRO A 99 -3.32 -24.05 0.57
C PRO A 99 -4.70 -23.62 0.04
N GLU A 100 -5.77 -23.80 0.81
CA GLU A 100 -7.13 -23.43 0.39
C GLU A 100 -7.29 -21.92 0.23
N HIS A 101 -6.68 -21.15 1.14
CA HIS A 101 -6.67 -19.70 1.07
C HIS A 101 -5.80 -19.20 -0.09
N ILE A 102 -4.67 -19.84 -0.34
CA ILE A 102 -3.80 -19.52 -1.49
C ILE A 102 -4.55 -19.76 -2.79
N ASP A 103 -5.23 -20.92 -2.94
CA ASP A 103 -6.00 -21.24 -4.13
C ASP A 103 -7.19 -20.31 -4.32
N ALA A 104 -7.87 -19.94 -3.23
CA ALA A 104 -8.94 -18.96 -3.28
C ALA A 104 -8.44 -17.58 -3.74
N CYS A 105 -7.30 -17.14 -3.23
CA CYS A 105 -6.66 -15.89 -3.62
C CYS A 105 -6.21 -15.92 -5.09
N ALA A 106 -5.66 -17.03 -5.55
CA ALA A 106 -5.20 -17.20 -6.93
C ALA A 106 -6.33 -17.14 -7.98
N ARG A 107 -7.55 -17.55 -7.61
CA ARG A 107 -8.73 -17.48 -8.49
C ARG A 107 -9.29 -16.08 -8.69
N MET A 108 -8.93 -15.13 -7.86
CA MET A 108 -9.23 -13.71 -8.04
C MET A 108 -7.94 -12.98 -8.43
N GLN A 109 -7.93 -12.06 -9.33
CA GLN A 109 -6.72 -11.28 -9.65
C GLN A 109 -6.24 -10.56 -8.38
N PRO A 110 -5.32 -11.16 -7.56
CA PRO A 110 -5.03 -10.66 -6.24
C PRO A 110 -4.31 -9.31 -6.31
N THR A 111 -4.83 -8.34 -5.60
CA THR A 111 -4.16 -7.06 -5.40
C THR A 111 -3.21 -7.14 -4.21
N TYR A 112 -2.20 -6.26 -4.18
CA TYR A 112 -1.18 -6.28 -3.13
C TYR A 112 -1.75 -6.18 -1.70
N PRO A 113 -2.68 -5.25 -1.38
CA PRO A 113 -3.23 -5.18 -0.02
C PRO A 113 -3.99 -6.44 0.39
N VAL A 114 -4.69 -7.11 -0.54
CA VAL A 114 -5.44 -8.35 -0.24
C VAL A 114 -4.51 -9.55 -0.10
N ALA A 115 -3.48 -9.65 -0.93
CA ALA A 115 -2.45 -10.69 -0.79
C ALA A 115 -1.61 -10.49 0.48
N PHE A 116 -1.29 -9.25 0.85
CA PHE A 116 -0.63 -8.95 2.12
C PHE A 116 -1.52 -9.35 3.32
N ALA A 117 -2.81 -9.05 3.26
CA ALA A 117 -3.75 -9.44 4.30
C ALA A 117 -3.86 -10.97 4.45
N LEU A 118 -3.76 -11.73 3.35
CA LEU A 118 -3.64 -13.18 3.39
C LEU A 118 -2.39 -13.62 4.14
N ALA A 119 -1.22 -13.08 3.81
CA ALA A 119 0.02 -13.39 4.52
C ALA A 119 -0.08 -13.06 6.03
N ALA A 120 -0.59 -11.87 6.34
CA ALA A 120 -0.78 -11.38 7.70
C ALA A 120 -1.77 -12.25 8.50
N SER A 121 -2.85 -12.73 7.86
CA SER A 121 -3.89 -13.54 8.51
C SER A 121 -3.36 -14.88 9.04
N GLN A 122 -2.28 -15.39 8.47
CA GLN A 122 -1.62 -16.64 8.86
C GLN A 122 -0.65 -16.47 10.03
N THR A 123 -0.46 -15.25 10.50
CA THR A 123 0.36 -14.94 11.67
C THR A 123 -0.51 -14.79 12.93
N ALA A 124 0.13 -14.91 14.10
CA ALA A 124 -0.52 -14.62 15.39
C ALA A 124 -0.58 -13.10 15.70
N ALA A 125 0.00 -12.26 14.83
CA ALA A 125 0.05 -10.82 15.06
C ALA A 125 -1.34 -10.18 15.00
N GLY A 126 -1.56 -9.15 15.82
CA GLY A 126 -2.79 -8.34 15.76
C GLY A 126 -2.95 -7.62 14.42
N VAL A 127 -4.19 -7.35 14.03
CA VAL A 127 -4.47 -6.58 12.79
C VAL A 127 -3.71 -5.27 12.77
N ARG A 128 -3.73 -4.56 13.89
CA ARG A 128 -3.02 -3.29 14.06
C ARG A 128 -1.52 -3.41 13.79
N ASP A 129 -0.88 -4.43 14.33
CA ASP A 129 0.57 -4.62 14.18
C ASP A 129 0.94 -4.97 12.73
N CYS A 130 0.11 -5.78 12.07
CA CYS A 130 0.27 -6.07 10.64
C CYS A 130 0.14 -4.79 9.79
N MET A 131 -0.82 -3.93 10.10
CA MET A 131 -1.01 -2.66 9.41
C MET A 131 0.16 -1.68 9.66
N LEU A 132 0.70 -1.64 10.87
CA LEU A 132 1.90 -0.85 11.18
C LEU A 132 3.10 -1.32 10.35
N ALA A 133 3.30 -2.63 10.22
CA ALA A 133 4.37 -3.21 9.40
C ALA A 133 4.18 -2.87 7.91
N TYR A 134 2.95 -2.94 7.38
CA TYR A 134 2.65 -2.56 6.01
C TYR A 134 2.95 -1.08 5.74
N ALA A 135 2.43 -0.20 6.61
CA ALA A 135 2.61 1.24 6.45
C ALA A 135 4.07 1.67 6.59
N PHE A 136 4.83 1.03 7.48
CA PHE A 136 6.25 1.31 7.63
C PHE A 136 7.05 0.84 6.40
N GLY A 137 6.77 -0.35 5.87
CA GLY A 137 7.37 -0.84 4.63
C GLY A 137 7.06 0.06 3.43
N TRP A 138 5.83 0.58 3.34
CA TRP A 138 5.47 1.60 2.36
C TRP A 138 6.31 2.87 2.53
N ALA A 139 6.43 3.38 3.77
CA ALA A 139 7.20 4.59 4.05
C ALA A 139 8.68 4.44 3.68
N GLU A 140 9.31 3.30 4.00
CA GLU A 140 10.69 3.01 3.61
C GLU A 140 10.86 3.03 2.08
N ASN A 141 9.96 2.34 1.35
CA ASN A 141 10.00 2.33 -0.11
C ASN A 141 9.84 3.72 -0.71
N MET A 142 8.92 4.52 -0.19
CA MET A 142 8.68 5.89 -0.67
C MET A 142 9.85 6.82 -0.38
N VAL A 143 10.48 6.70 0.78
CA VAL A 143 11.70 7.46 1.12
C VAL A 143 12.86 7.07 0.22
N GLN A 144 13.03 5.79 -0.09
CA GLN A 144 14.05 5.33 -1.04
C GLN A 144 13.79 5.87 -2.46
N ALA A 145 12.55 5.92 -2.89
CA ALA A 145 12.18 6.55 -4.15
C ALA A 145 12.49 8.06 -4.14
N ALA A 146 12.17 8.76 -3.04
CA ALA A 146 12.49 10.18 -2.89
C ALA A 146 13.99 10.46 -2.96
N LEU A 147 14.82 9.63 -2.34
CA LEU A 147 16.28 9.75 -2.39
C LEU A 147 16.88 9.57 -3.79
N LYS A 148 16.18 8.84 -4.67
CA LYS A 148 16.60 8.65 -6.06
C LYS A 148 16.15 9.79 -6.98
N SER A 149 14.96 10.33 -6.74
CA SER A 149 14.29 11.28 -7.65
C SER A 149 14.51 12.75 -7.26
N VAL A 150 14.78 13.02 -5.98
CA VAL A 150 15.06 14.36 -5.45
C VAL A 150 16.51 14.43 -5.01
N PRO A 151 17.24 15.54 -5.22
CA PRO A 151 18.65 15.67 -4.80
C PRO A 151 18.76 15.78 -3.25
N LEU A 152 18.38 14.72 -2.56
CA LEU A 152 18.38 14.61 -1.11
C LEU A 152 19.60 13.80 -0.63
N GLY A 153 20.22 14.25 0.46
CA GLY A 153 21.20 13.44 1.16
C GLY A 153 20.56 12.37 2.06
N GLN A 154 21.31 11.33 2.43
CA GLN A 154 20.83 10.25 3.30
C GLN A 154 20.21 10.75 4.61
N SER A 155 20.77 11.78 5.23
CA SER A 155 20.24 12.38 6.45
C SER A 155 18.84 12.98 6.27
N ALA A 156 18.55 13.53 5.08
CA ALA A 156 17.21 14.02 4.75
C ALA A 156 16.20 12.87 4.68
N GLY A 157 16.55 11.75 4.03
CA GLY A 157 15.72 10.56 3.99
C GLY A 157 15.42 10.03 5.39
N GLN A 158 16.40 10.00 6.29
CA GLN A 158 16.20 9.58 7.67
C GLN A 158 15.21 10.49 8.43
N ARG A 159 15.28 11.81 8.22
CA ARG A 159 14.34 12.76 8.85
C ARG A 159 12.91 12.58 8.32
N ILE A 160 12.76 12.39 7.01
CA ILE A 160 11.45 12.10 6.39
C ILE A 160 10.86 10.81 6.94
N LEU A 161 11.65 9.72 6.97
CA LEU A 161 11.20 8.44 7.52
C LEU A 161 10.80 8.56 8.99
N ALA A 162 11.59 9.28 9.80
CA ALA A 162 11.28 9.51 11.21
C ALA A 162 9.99 10.32 11.41
N ARG A 163 9.66 11.25 10.51
CA ARG A 163 8.36 11.96 10.51
C ARG A 163 7.22 10.99 10.20
N LEU A 164 7.30 10.25 9.11
CA LEU A 164 6.27 9.28 8.71
C LEU A 164 6.05 8.21 9.80
N ALA A 165 7.12 7.70 10.42
CA ALA A 165 7.03 6.74 11.49
C ALA A 165 6.24 7.25 12.70
N ARG A 166 6.28 8.56 13.00
CA ARG A 166 5.45 9.19 14.05
C ARG A 166 3.98 9.34 13.65
N GLU A 167 3.70 9.51 12.36
CA GLU A 167 2.33 9.71 11.83
C GLU A 167 1.60 8.38 11.58
N ILE A 168 2.33 7.32 11.23
CA ILE A 168 1.78 5.99 10.90
C ILE A 168 0.82 5.44 11.98
N PRO A 169 1.09 5.48 13.29
CA PRO A 169 0.14 4.95 14.26
C PRO A 169 -1.24 5.61 14.20
N ALA A 170 -1.31 6.93 14.04
CA ALA A 170 -2.58 7.65 13.92
C ALA A 170 -3.29 7.32 12.59
N ALA A 171 -2.53 7.17 11.50
CA ALA A 171 -3.03 6.76 10.20
C ALA A 171 -3.67 5.35 10.26
N VAL A 172 -3.01 4.40 10.91
CA VAL A 172 -3.52 3.04 11.12
C VAL A 172 -4.80 3.04 11.96
N GLU A 173 -4.84 3.78 13.08
CA GLU A 173 -6.05 3.90 13.90
C GLU A 173 -7.23 4.52 13.13
N SER A 174 -6.94 5.48 12.27
CA SER A 174 -7.96 6.07 11.39
C SER A 174 -8.49 5.05 10.39
N ALA A 175 -7.60 4.31 9.72
CA ALA A 175 -7.96 3.29 8.73
C ALA A 175 -8.80 2.15 9.34
N MET A 176 -8.49 1.73 10.56
CA MET A 176 -9.24 0.67 11.27
C MET A 176 -10.69 1.07 11.58
N ARG A 177 -10.97 2.36 11.73
CA ARG A 177 -12.31 2.88 12.01
C ARG A 177 -13.07 3.33 10.77
N LEU A 178 -12.42 3.33 9.60
CA LEU A 178 -13.00 3.90 8.39
C LEU A 178 -14.13 3.00 7.84
N PRO A 179 -15.36 3.51 7.71
CA PRO A 179 -16.45 2.76 7.09
C PRO A 179 -16.20 2.51 5.59
N ASP A 180 -16.83 1.48 5.04
CA ASP A 180 -16.73 1.14 3.62
C ASP A 180 -17.05 2.32 2.69
N ALA A 181 -18.11 3.06 3.02
CA ALA A 181 -18.58 4.20 2.23
C ALA A 181 -17.61 5.39 2.22
N GLU A 182 -16.68 5.44 3.17
CA GLU A 182 -15.70 6.52 3.29
C GLU A 182 -14.33 6.14 2.75
N ARG A 183 -14.16 4.89 2.28
CA ARG A 183 -12.94 4.50 1.57
C ARG A 183 -12.78 5.34 0.32
N GLN A 184 -11.56 5.76 0.06
CA GLN A 184 -11.22 6.61 -1.06
C GLN A 184 -9.88 6.20 -1.66
N ALA A 185 -9.88 5.90 -2.94
CA ALA A 185 -8.64 5.68 -3.69
C ALA A 185 -8.29 6.88 -4.58
N PHE A 186 -9.13 7.91 -4.60
CA PHE A 186 -9.00 9.05 -5.48
C PHE A 186 -8.06 10.10 -4.90
N SER A 187 -6.97 10.37 -5.63
CA SER A 187 -6.07 11.51 -5.42
C SER A 187 -5.88 12.23 -6.75
N PRO A 188 -6.55 13.38 -7.00
CA PRO A 188 -6.63 14.01 -8.32
C PRO A 188 -5.28 14.26 -9.00
N MET A 189 -4.25 14.56 -8.21
CA MET A 189 -2.90 14.76 -8.74
C MET A 189 -2.23 13.46 -9.15
N LEU A 190 -2.46 12.36 -8.44
CA LEU A 190 -1.84 11.05 -8.73
C LEU A 190 -2.31 10.48 -10.07
N ALA A 191 -3.60 10.57 -10.38
CA ALA A 191 -4.14 10.13 -11.66
C ALA A 191 -3.52 10.88 -12.84
N ILE A 192 -3.42 12.21 -12.73
CA ILE A 192 -2.83 13.06 -13.76
C ILE A 192 -1.34 12.76 -13.93
N LEU A 193 -0.62 12.56 -12.83
CA LEU A 193 0.80 12.27 -12.85
C LEU A 193 1.09 10.85 -13.38
N SER A 194 0.26 9.85 -13.03
CA SER A 194 0.39 8.46 -13.48
C SER A 194 0.02 8.26 -14.95
N ALA A 195 -0.98 8.97 -15.47
CA ALA A 195 -1.46 8.81 -16.85
C ALA A 195 -0.55 9.46 -17.91
N GLN A 196 0.56 10.06 -17.53
CA GLN A 196 1.44 10.82 -18.42
C GLN A 196 2.83 10.16 -18.62
N HIS A 197 2.97 8.92 -18.20
CA HIS A 197 4.06 8.00 -18.49
C HIS A 197 3.60 6.90 -19.42
#